data_f08f5194912822c10fea13656a4e9bdb
#
_entry.id   f08f5194912822c10fea13656a4e9bdb
#
_cell.length_a   1.000
_cell.length_b   1.000
_cell.length_c   1.000
_cell.angle_alpha   90.00
_cell.angle_beta   90.00
_cell.angle_gamma   90.00
#
_symmetry.space_group_name_H-M   'P 1'
#
loop_
_entity.id
_entity.type
_entity.pdbx_description
1 polymer ?
#
loop_
_entity_poly.entity_id
_entity_poly.type
_entity_poly.pdbx_seq_one_letter_code
_entity_poly.pdbx_strand_id
1 'polypeptide(L)'
;MKALIIAAGRGERLKPFTNGIPKPLLPLSGRPLIERIILAVREANIRDIIIVKGYLGEKIESFLGDGSRYNVRIEYAENRRWHLGNGVSVYEARDLIDENFVLLMADHIFNPKILSELQRCEISDKECVLCVDTHMRYVFDFKDATKVLVNGDRIFDIGKELKYYNGVDMGIFLCSPAIFEALEKAFRNGEYSLTAAVRKLANERLMKACCFDDEEYYWMDIDTVKMGRIAESLLPILEAEKMTSDILLGKKSVDIAEVLDSLDVLNVQNQGKRRSML
;
A
#
# COMPACT_ATOMS: atom_id res chain seq x y z
N MET A 1 2.69 -5.39 -18.02
CA MET A 1 2.04 -4.85 -16.81
C MET A 1 2.91 -3.77 -16.20
N LYS A 2 2.35 -2.60 -15.93
CA LYS A 2 3.01 -1.45 -15.29
C LYS A 2 2.72 -1.43 -13.78
N ALA A 3 3.56 -0.74 -13.01
CA ALA A 3 3.25 -0.37 -11.63
C ALA A 3 3.02 1.14 -11.55
N LEU A 4 1.95 1.56 -10.91
CA LEU A 4 1.64 2.94 -10.57
C LEU A 4 1.91 3.18 -9.09
N ILE A 5 2.84 4.08 -8.77
CA ILE A 5 3.15 4.46 -7.39
C ILE A 5 2.69 5.90 -7.16
N ILE A 6 1.74 6.10 -6.24
CA ILE A 6 1.29 7.44 -5.89
C ILE A 6 2.14 8.02 -4.76
N ALA A 7 2.89 9.07 -5.07
CA ALA A 7 3.91 9.69 -4.21
C ALA A 7 3.71 11.21 -4.04
N ALA A 8 2.48 11.71 -4.28
CA ALA A 8 2.21 13.15 -4.34
C ALA A 8 1.92 13.82 -3.00
N GLY A 9 1.66 13.04 -1.93
CA GLY A 9 1.21 13.52 -0.63
C GLY A 9 2.28 14.26 0.18
N ARG A 10 1.86 15.17 1.06
CA ARG A 10 2.75 15.99 1.89
C ARG A 10 3.30 15.28 3.14
N GLY A 11 2.63 14.23 3.64
CA GLY A 11 3.09 13.51 4.84
C GLY A 11 3.08 14.35 6.12
N GLU A 12 2.03 15.13 6.37
CA GLU A 12 1.89 16.08 7.48
C GLU A 12 2.16 15.48 8.86
N ARG A 13 1.76 14.22 9.08
CA ARG A 13 1.88 13.50 10.37
C ARG A 13 3.32 13.13 10.74
N LEU A 14 4.24 13.20 9.79
CA LEU A 14 5.66 12.91 9.99
C LEU A 14 6.51 14.15 10.27
N LYS A 15 5.92 15.34 10.43
CA LYS A 15 6.63 16.52 10.88
C LYS A 15 7.10 16.34 12.34
N PRO A 16 8.33 16.76 12.71
CA PRO A 16 9.30 17.57 11.94
C PRO A 16 10.26 16.77 11.04
N PHE A 17 10.16 15.42 11.00
CA PHE A 17 11.12 14.57 10.26
C PHE A 17 11.09 14.79 8.73
N THR A 18 9.95 15.25 8.19
CA THR A 18 9.81 15.60 6.77
C THR A 18 10.27 17.04 6.46
N ASN A 19 11.03 17.68 7.32
CA ASN A 19 11.44 19.08 7.11
C ASN A 19 12.27 19.21 5.82
N GLY A 20 11.60 19.66 4.75
CA GLY A 20 12.21 19.80 3.43
C GLY A 20 12.49 18.50 2.66
N ILE A 21 12.07 17.34 3.16
CA ILE A 21 12.18 16.03 2.50
C ILE A 21 10.77 15.49 2.26
N PRO A 22 10.40 15.08 1.02
CA PRO A 22 9.11 14.43 0.79
C PRO A 22 9.07 13.06 1.48
N LYS A 23 7.90 12.67 2.03
CA LYS A 23 7.71 11.42 2.77
C LYS A 23 8.29 10.18 2.04
N PRO A 24 8.12 10.01 0.72
CA PRO A 24 8.68 8.85 0.00
C PRO A 24 10.21 8.76 0.06
N LEU A 25 10.91 9.86 0.31
CA LEU A 25 12.38 9.88 0.45
C LEU A 25 12.87 9.74 1.90
N LEU A 26 11.98 9.60 2.89
CA LEU A 26 12.42 9.36 4.26
C LEU A 26 13.15 8.02 4.35
N PRO A 27 14.35 8.00 4.95
CA PRO A 27 15.08 6.77 5.13
C PRO A 27 14.40 5.89 6.20
N LEU A 28 14.30 4.61 5.91
CA LEU A 28 13.90 3.56 6.82
C LEU A 28 14.99 2.49 6.81
N SER A 29 15.68 2.29 7.94
CA SER A 29 16.87 1.43 8.00
C SER A 29 17.88 1.75 6.87
N GLY A 30 18.19 3.04 6.71
CA GLY A 30 19.18 3.53 5.75
C GLY A 30 18.76 3.58 4.28
N ARG A 31 17.51 3.18 3.93
CA ARG A 31 17.02 3.19 2.54
C ARG A 31 15.70 3.96 2.44
N PRO A 32 15.52 4.89 1.47
CA PRO A 32 14.26 5.59 1.27
C PRO A 32 13.07 4.66 1.05
N LEU A 33 11.89 5.04 1.56
CA LEU A 33 10.65 4.24 1.42
C LEU A 33 10.36 3.89 -0.03
N ILE A 34 10.39 4.88 -0.94
CA ILE A 34 10.08 4.66 -2.35
C ILE A 34 11.10 3.73 -3.05
N GLU A 35 12.36 3.75 -2.62
CA GLU A 35 13.37 2.83 -3.15
C GLU A 35 13.05 1.38 -2.78
N ARG A 36 12.57 1.12 -1.55
CA ARG A 36 12.13 -0.21 -1.12
C ARG A 36 10.98 -0.72 -1.99
N ILE A 37 10.01 0.15 -2.31
CA ILE A 37 8.88 -0.20 -3.17
C ILE A 37 9.34 -0.52 -4.59
N ILE A 38 10.23 0.30 -5.17
CA ILE A 38 10.80 0.05 -6.50
C ILE A 38 11.53 -1.30 -6.56
N LEU A 39 12.30 -1.64 -5.51
CA LEU A 39 12.99 -2.93 -5.43
C LEU A 39 12.00 -4.10 -5.31
N ALA A 40 10.92 -3.95 -4.55
CA ALA A 40 9.86 -4.96 -4.45
C ALA A 40 9.13 -5.15 -5.79
N VAL A 41 8.80 -4.08 -6.48
CA VAL A 41 8.20 -4.08 -7.83
C VAL A 41 9.12 -4.79 -8.84
N ARG A 42 10.41 -4.46 -8.82
CA ARG A 42 11.41 -5.12 -9.66
C ARG A 42 11.53 -6.62 -9.36
N GLU A 43 11.50 -7.01 -8.09
CA GLU A 43 11.55 -8.42 -7.66
C GLU A 43 10.33 -9.20 -8.18
N ALA A 44 9.16 -8.58 -8.23
CA ALA A 44 7.95 -9.12 -8.85
C ALA A 44 7.97 -9.09 -10.40
N ASN A 45 9.15 -8.87 -11.01
CA ASN A 45 9.36 -8.81 -12.48
C ASN A 45 8.60 -7.69 -13.21
N ILE A 46 8.16 -6.65 -12.52
CA ILE A 46 7.61 -5.44 -13.13
C ILE A 46 8.77 -4.46 -13.39
N ARG A 47 8.88 -3.95 -14.62
CA ARG A 47 9.99 -3.08 -15.05
C ARG A 47 9.57 -1.68 -15.43
N ASP A 48 8.31 -1.48 -15.77
CA ASP A 48 7.73 -0.19 -16.15
C ASP A 48 6.97 0.39 -14.97
N ILE A 49 7.44 1.53 -14.47
CA ILE A 49 6.91 2.17 -13.27
C ILE A 49 6.48 3.60 -13.62
N ILE A 50 5.26 3.96 -13.24
CA ILE A 50 4.77 5.33 -13.29
C ILE A 50 4.75 5.85 -11.86
N ILE A 51 5.38 7.02 -11.62
CA ILE A 51 5.36 7.68 -10.31
C ILE A 51 4.56 8.96 -10.42
N VAL A 52 3.47 9.05 -9.66
CA VAL A 52 2.71 10.29 -9.56
C VAL A 52 3.31 11.15 -8.46
N LYS A 53 3.99 12.22 -8.84
CA LYS A 53 4.62 13.18 -7.95
C LYS A 53 3.72 14.40 -7.70
N GLY A 54 3.96 15.11 -6.61
CA GLY A 54 3.21 16.32 -6.24
C GLY A 54 4.04 17.18 -5.29
N TYR A 55 3.74 17.19 -3.99
CA TYR A 55 4.50 17.95 -3.00
C TYR A 55 5.98 17.57 -3.01
N LEU A 56 6.87 18.54 -3.27
CA LEU A 56 8.32 18.34 -3.43
C LEU A 56 8.69 17.27 -4.46
N GLY A 57 7.87 17.11 -5.50
CA GLY A 57 8.00 16.05 -6.51
C GLY A 57 9.32 16.08 -7.27
N GLU A 58 9.92 17.28 -7.48
CA GLU A 58 11.22 17.39 -8.15
C GLU A 58 12.33 16.68 -7.36
N LYS A 59 12.24 16.62 -6.02
CA LYS A 59 13.21 15.89 -5.20
C LYS A 59 13.12 14.38 -5.41
N ILE A 60 11.89 13.86 -5.57
CA ILE A 60 11.67 12.45 -5.88
C ILE A 60 12.27 12.11 -7.26
N GLU A 61 11.94 12.91 -8.27
CA GLU A 61 12.45 12.74 -9.62
C GLU A 61 13.97 12.86 -9.69
N SER A 62 14.55 13.88 -9.05
CA SER A 62 16.02 14.06 -9.00
C SER A 62 16.73 12.91 -8.29
N PHE A 63 16.08 12.29 -7.28
CA PHE A 63 16.65 11.16 -6.56
C PHE A 63 16.56 9.87 -7.37
N LEU A 64 15.45 9.58 -8.02
CA LEU A 64 15.20 8.31 -8.72
C LEU A 64 15.72 8.30 -10.16
N GLY A 65 15.73 9.47 -10.82
CA GLY A 65 16.07 9.58 -12.24
C GLY A 65 15.10 8.81 -13.15
N ASP A 66 15.62 8.22 -14.19
CA ASP A 66 14.86 7.38 -15.13
C ASP A 66 14.66 5.93 -14.66
N GLY A 67 15.17 5.57 -13.48
CA GLY A 67 15.07 4.23 -12.91
C GLY A 67 16.18 3.25 -13.36
N SER A 68 17.08 3.63 -14.27
CA SER A 68 18.11 2.76 -14.83
C SER A 68 18.99 2.13 -13.74
N ARG A 69 19.34 2.87 -12.69
CA ARG A 69 20.14 2.35 -11.56
C ARG A 69 19.46 1.22 -10.77
N TYR A 70 18.14 1.08 -10.91
CA TYR A 70 17.34 0.00 -10.30
C TYR A 70 16.98 -1.11 -11.28
N ASN A 71 17.43 -1.00 -12.54
CA ASN A 71 17.06 -1.90 -13.64
C ASN A 71 15.54 -1.91 -13.88
N VAL A 72 14.93 -0.70 -13.85
CA VAL A 72 13.53 -0.42 -14.20
C VAL A 72 13.49 0.86 -15.06
N ARG A 73 12.35 1.13 -15.69
CA ARG A 73 12.06 2.37 -16.39
C ARG A 73 11.01 3.15 -15.57
N ILE A 74 11.32 4.40 -15.23
CA ILE A 74 10.42 5.28 -14.50
C ILE A 74 9.92 6.39 -15.40
N GLU A 75 8.60 6.56 -15.45
CA GLU A 75 7.91 7.69 -16.05
C GLU A 75 7.18 8.46 -14.96
N TYR A 76 7.08 9.79 -15.11
CA TYR A 76 6.49 10.65 -14.08
C TYR A 76 5.21 11.31 -14.57
N ALA A 77 4.17 11.28 -13.73
CA ALA A 77 2.98 12.12 -13.85
C ALA A 77 2.97 13.16 -12.72
N GLU A 78 2.46 14.35 -13.00
CA GLU A 78 2.40 15.43 -12.02
C GLU A 78 0.98 15.64 -11.52
N ASN A 79 0.76 15.52 -10.20
CA ASN A 79 -0.48 15.92 -9.56
C ASN A 79 -0.33 17.30 -8.90
N ARG A 80 -0.78 18.35 -9.56
CA ARG A 80 -0.81 19.72 -9.02
C ARG A 80 -1.92 19.93 -7.98
N ARG A 81 -2.89 19.02 -7.92
CA ARG A 81 -4.03 19.03 -7.00
C ARG A 81 -3.89 18.02 -5.87
N TRP A 82 -2.64 17.69 -5.49
CA TRP A 82 -2.29 16.68 -4.47
C TRP A 82 -2.99 16.87 -3.11
N HIS A 83 -3.46 18.09 -2.80
CA HIS A 83 -4.17 18.43 -1.56
C HIS A 83 -5.64 17.97 -1.54
N LEU A 84 -6.23 17.57 -2.67
CA LEU A 84 -7.63 17.14 -2.74
C LEU A 84 -7.83 15.73 -2.21
N GLY A 85 -6.99 14.78 -2.60
CA GLY A 85 -7.09 13.38 -2.19
C GLY A 85 -6.26 12.45 -3.08
N ASN A 86 -6.03 11.22 -2.59
CA ASN A 86 -5.17 10.25 -3.26
C ASN A 86 -5.78 9.69 -4.56
N GLY A 87 -7.10 9.69 -4.71
CA GLY A 87 -7.78 9.34 -5.95
C GLY A 87 -7.40 10.25 -7.12
N VAL A 88 -7.16 11.56 -6.84
CA VAL A 88 -6.68 12.50 -7.87
C VAL A 88 -5.29 12.08 -8.35
N SER A 89 -4.41 11.62 -7.45
CA SER A 89 -3.09 11.13 -7.86
C SER A 89 -3.19 9.92 -8.80
N VAL A 90 -4.09 8.98 -8.52
CA VAL A 90 -4.32 7.85 -9.42
C VAL A 90 -4.81 8.33 -10.78
N TYR A 91 -5.75 9.26 -10.80
CA TYR A 91 -6.37 9.76 -12.03
C TYR A 91 -5.40 10.51 -12.95
N GLU A 92 -4.41 11.21 -12.39
CA GLU A 92 -3.41 11.94 -13.19
C GLU A 92 -2.51 11.01 -14.05
N ALA A 93 -2.50 9.70 -13.77
CA ALA A 93 -1.76 8.72 -14.55
C ALA A 93 -2.57 8.06 -15.69
N ARG A 94 -3.86 8.39 -15.87
CA ARG A 94 -4.78 7.70 -16.78
C ARG A 94 -4.30 7.66 -18.24
N ASP A 95 -3.66 8.74 -18.71
CA ASP A 95 -3.18 8.85 -20.09
C ASP A 95 -1.90 8.03 -20.36
N LEU A 96 -1.28 7.48 -19.30
CA LEU A 96 -0.07 6.66 -19.36
C LEU A 96 -0.37 5.16 -19.18
N ILE A 97 -1.64 4.79 -18.93
CA ILE A 97 -2.05 3.42 -18.58
C ILE A 97 -3.23 2.98 -19.44
N ASP A 98 -2.99 1.98 -20.26
CA ASP A 98 -3.95 1.36 -21.19
C ASP A 98 -4.14 -0.14 -20.95
N GLU A 99 -3.48 -0.69 -19.94
CA GLU A 99 -3.50 -2.10 -19.55
C GLU A 99 -3.79 -2.28 -18.06
N ASN A 100 -3.97 -3.52 -17.61
CA ASN A 100 -4.02 -3.82 -16.18
C ASN A 100 -2.68 -3.49 -15.51
N PHE A 101 -2.74 -2.89 -14.32
CA PHE A 101 -1.57 -2.38 -13.62
C PHE A 101 -1.67 -2.60 -12.10
N VAL A 102 -0.52 -2.66 -11.45
CA VAL A 102 -0.43 -2.68 -9.99
C VAL A 102 -0.41 -1.24 -9.49
N LEU A 103 -1.29 -0.90 -8.52
CA LEU A 103 -1.32 0.41 -7.86
C LEU A 103 -0.79 0.27 -6.43
N LEU A 104 0.15 1.15 -6.07
CA LEU A 104 0.87 1.12 -4.80
C LEU A 104 0.91 2.51 -4.15
N MET A 105 0.91 2.52 -2.82
CA MET A 105 1.13 3.72 -2.01
C MET A 105 2.63 3.89 -1.74
N ALA A 106 3.16 5.11 -1.87
CA ALA A 106 4.60 5.41 -1.68
C ALA A 106 5.06 5.41 -0.22
N ASP A 107 4.18 5.17 0.72
CA ASP A 107 4.41 5.14 2.16
C ASP A 107 4.24 3.74 2.79
N HIS A 108 3.98 2.73 1.97
CA HIS A 108 3.84 1.35 2.41
C HIS A 108 5.13 0.57 2.17
N ILE A 109 5.47 -0.28 3.12
CA ILE A 109 6.48 -1.33 2.94
C ILE A 109 5.79 -2.68 3.05
N PHE A 110 6.21 -3.63 2.27
CA PHE A 110 5.54 -4.94 2.20
C PHE A 110 6.47 -6.04 1.68
N ASN A 111 6.10 -7.29 1.97
CA ASN A 111 6.76 -8.45 1.41
C ASN A 111 6.51 -8.51 -0.11
N PRO A 112 7.56 -8.54 -0.96
CA PRO A 112 7.40 -8.60 -2.41
C PRO A 112 6.57 -9.79 -2.93
N LYS A 113 6.49 -10.89 -2.18
CA LYS A 113 5.65 -12.04 -2.52
C LYS A 113 4.17 -11.66 -2.67
N ILE A 114 3.69 -10.62 -1.96
CA ILE A 114 2.32 -10.10 -2.11
C ILE A 114 2.05 -9.71 -3.56
N LEU A 115 2.99 -9.07 -4.24
CA LEU A 115 2.82 -8.71 -5.66
C LEU A 115 2.77 -9.95 -6.56
N SER A 116 3.53 -10.99 -6.23
CA SER A 116 3.53 -12.23 -6.99
C SER A 116 2.19 -12.97 -6.86
N GLU A 117 1.59 -12.98 -5.67
CA GLU A 117 0.25 -13.54 -5.47
C GLU A 117 -0.82 -12.69 -6.16
N LEU A 118 -0.74 -11.36 -6.04
CA LEU A 118 -1.67 -10.45 -6.70
C LEU A 118 -1.66 -10.60 -8.22
N GLN A 119 -0.49 -10.82 -8.83
CA GLN A 119 -0.36 -11.03 -10.29
C GLN A 119 -1.00 -12.33 -10.77
N ARG A 120 -1.30 -13.29 -9.90
CA ARG A 120 -2.03 -14.53 -10.22
C ARG A 120 -3.55 -14.33 -10.23
N CYS A 121 -4.02 -13.19 -9.69
CA CYS A 121 -5.44 -12.90 -9.69
C CYS A 121 -5.91 -12.59 -11.11
N GLU A 122 -6.88 -13.36 -11.58
CA GLU A 122 -7.54 -13.09 -12.85
C GLU A 122 -8.61 -12.01 -12.66
N ILE A 123 -8.55 -10.97 -13.49
CA ILE A 123 -9.54 -9.89 -13.53
C ILE A 123 -10.01 -9.65 -14.97
N SER A 124 -11.29 -9.31 -15.11
CA SER A 124 -11.81 -8.77 -16.37
C SER A 124 -11.37 -7.32 -16.59
N ASP A 125 -11.65 -6.79 -17.76
CA ASP A 125 -11.38 -5.40 -18.13
C ASP A 125 -12.12 -4.34 -17.29
N LYS A 126 -13.08 -4.78 -16.44
CA LYS A 126 -13.86 -3.91 -15.54
C LYS A 126 -13.59 -4.12 -14.07
N GLU A 127 -12.89 -5.18 -13.71
CA GLU A 127 -12.64 -5.53 -12.31
C GLU A 127 -11.33 -4.95 -11.80
N CYS A 128 -11.29 -4.76 -10.48
CA CYS A 128 -10.08 -4.49 -9.72
C CYS A 128 -10.00 -5.45 -8.52
N VAL A 129 -8.79 -5.67 -8.01
CA VAL A 129 -8.51 -6.46 -6.81
C VAL A 129 -7.82 -5.57 -5.79
N LEU A 130 -8.20 -5.69 -4.53
CA LEU A 130 -7.49 -5.12 -3.38
C LEU A 130 -6.86 -6.24 -2.57
N CYS A 131 -5.59 -6.09 -2.20
CA CYS A 131 -4.97 -6.90 -1.16
C CYS A 131 -5.57 -6.52 0.20
N VAL A 132 -6.10 -7.51 0.92
CA VAL A 132 -6.77 -7.34 2.20
C VAL A 132 -6.06 -8.18 3.25
N ASP A 133 -5.56 -7.52 4.31
CA ASP A 133 -5.04 -8.20 5.50
C ASP A 133 -6.20 -8.62 6.39
N THR A 134 -6.49 -9.92 6.46
CA THR A 134 -7.51 -10.51 7.31
C THR A 134 -6.96 -10.95 8.67
N HIS A 135 -5.65 -11.08 8.80
CA HIS A 135 -4.98 -11.35 10.07
C HIS A 135 -4.81 -10.08 10.94
N MET A 136 -4.67 -8.92 10.29
CA MET A 136 -4.57 -7.58 10.90
C MET A 136 -3.43 -7.44 11.93
N ARG A 137 -2.36 -8.24 11.81
CA ARG A 137 -1.25 -8.28 12.77
C ARG A 137 -0.39 -7.01 12.73
N TYR A 138 -0.18 -6.45 11.55
CA TYR A 138 0.67 -5.28 11.32
C TYR A 138 -0.08 -3.95 11.31
N VAL A 139 -1.36 -3.95 11.71
CA VAL A 139 -2.17 -2.75 11.81
C VAL A 139 -1.95 -2.07 13.17
N PHE A 140 -1.14 -1.02 13.20
CA PHE A 140 -0.76 -0.32 14.43
C PHE A 140 -1.67 0.88 14.77
N ASP A 141 -2.45 1.37 13.82
CA ASP A 141 -3.44 2.43 14.00
C ASP A 141 -4.80 2.06 13.40
N PHE A 142 -5.57 1.27 14.14
CA PHE A 142 -6.92 0.86 13.71
C PHE A 142 -7.90 2.03 13.54
N LYS A 143 -7.65 3.19 14.13
CA LYS A 143 -8.53 4.36 13.96
C LYS A 143 -8.37 4.94 12.56
N ASP A 144 -7.15 4.99 12.06
CA ASP A 144 -6.86 5.54 10.74
C ASP A 144 -6.91 4.48 9.62
N ALA A 145 -6.79 3.20 9.96
CA ALA A 145 -6.83 2.10 8.99
C ALA A 145 -8.16 2.07 8.22
N THR A 146 -8.08 1.83 6.93
CA THR A 146 -9.23 1.63 6.06
C THR A 146 -9.73 0.19 6.20
N LYS A 147 -10.90 0.01 6.84
CA LYS A 147 -11.54 -1.28 7.09
C LYS A 147 -12.21 -1.78 5.84
N VAL A 148 -12.26 -3.10 5.68
CA VAL A 148 -12.86 -3.78 4.53
C VAL A 148 -13.80 -4.88 5.02
N LEU A 149 -14.99 -4.97 4.42
CA LEU A 149 -15.91 -6.09 4.58
C LEU A 149 -15.83 -6.97 3.33
N VAL A 150 -15.26 -8.15 3.50
CA VAL A 150 -15.11 -9.16 2.45
C VAL A 150 -16.13 -10.28 2.64
N ASN A 151 -16.70 -10.75 1.54
CA ASN A 151 -17.52 -11.97 1.52
C ASN A 151 -17.16 -12.80 0.27
N GLY A 152 -16.62 -13.99 0.49
CA GLY A 152 -15.98 -14.80 -0.57
C GLY A 152 -14.76 -14.05 -1.13
N ASP A 153 -14.74 -13.89 -2.44
CA ASP A 153 -13.70 -13.16 -3.17
C ASP A 153 -14.06 -11.69 -3.48
N ARG A 154 -15.14 -11.15 -2.87
CA ARG A 154 -15.68 -9.81 -3.19
C ARG A 154 -15.61 -8.87 -2.00
N ILE A 155 -15.31 -7.61 -2.28
CA ILE A 155 -15.45 -6.53 -1.31
C ILE A 155 -16.88 -6.02 -1.35
N PHE A 156 -17.52 -6.02 -0.18
CA PHE A 156 -18.89 -5.53 0.01
C PHE A 156 -18.92 -4.07 0.46
N ASP A 157 -17.99 -3.69 1.32
CA ASP A 157 -17.88 -2.30 1.77
C ASP A 157 -16.43 -2.00 2.20
N ILE A 158 -16.05 -0.72 2.15
CA ILE A 158 -14.72 -0.23 2.50
C ILE A 158 -14.81 1.18 3.08
N GLY A 159 -14.08 1.44 4.15
CA GLY A 159 -14.02 2.78 4.74
C GLY A 159 -13.45 2.80 6.15
N LYS A 160 -12.95 3.96 6.56
CA LYS A 160 -12.37 4.15 7.90
C LYS A 160 -13.40 3.98 9.02
N GLU A 161 -14.64 4.40 8.80
CA GLU A 161 -15.72 4.39 9.79
C GLU A 161 -16.56 3.11 9.77
N LEU A 162 -16.12 2.07 9.04
CA LEU A 162 -16.85 0.83 8.93
C LEU A 162 -16.94 0.15 10.30
N LYS A 163 -18.17 -0.20 10.74
CA LYS A 163 -18.42 -0.83 12.04
C LYS A 163 -18.24 -2.35 11.99
N TYR A 164 -18.61 -2.95 10.86
CA TYR A 164 -18.47 -4.39 10.62
C TYR A 164 -17.45 -4.59 9.51
N TYR A 165 -16.36 -5.27 9.82
CA TYR A 165 -15.27 -5.55 8.90
C TYR A 165 -14.56 -6.85 9.33
N ASN A 166 -13.92 -7.49 8.37
CA ASN A 166 -13.13 -8.71 8.57
C ASN A 166 -11.76 -8.63 7.92
N GLY A 167 -11.33 -7.41 7.52
CA GLY A 167 -10.01 -7.16 6.97
C GLY A 167 -9.69 -5.67 6.91
N VAL A 168 -8.46 -5.36 6.53
CA VAL A 168 -7.92 -4.01 6.36
C VAL A 168 -7.25 -3.88 4.99
N ASP A 169 -7.46 -2.74 4.35
CA ASP A 169 -6.84 -2.33 3.09
C ASP A 169 -5.32 -2.22 3.24
N MET A 170 -4.56 -2.98 2.45
CA MET A 170 -3.10 -2.98 2.46
C MET A 170 -2.49 -1.90 1.55
N GLY A 171 -3.29 -1.10 0.87
CA GLY A 171 -2.80 -0.08 -0.09
C GLY A 171 -2.17 -0.66 -1.35
N ILE A 172 -2.44 -1.93 -1.67
CA ILE A 172 -1.88 -2.66 -2.81
C ILE A 172 -3.03 -3.19 -3.68
N PHE A 173 -3.05 -2.80 -4.96
CA PHE A 173 -4.16 -3.14 -5.85
C PHE A 173 -3.66 -3.70 -7.19
N LEU A 174 -4.46 -4.56 -7.79
CA LEU A 174 -4.41 -4.85 -9.23
C LEU A 174 -5.65 -4.20 -9.86
N CYS A 175 -5.43 -3.23 -10.73
CA CYS A 175 -6.49 -2.45 -11.34
C CYS A 175 -6.56 -2.69 -12.84
N SER A 176 -7.78 -2.78 -13.37
CA SER A 176 -8.03 -2.48 -14.78
C SER A 176 -8.21 -0.95 -14.96
N PRO A 177 -8.15 -0.42 -16.19
CA PRO A 177 -8.45 0.98 -16.48
C PRO A 177 -9.84 1.46 -16.01
N ALA A 178 -10.76 0.56 -15.70
CA ALA A 178 -12.08 0.90 -15.14
C ALA A 178 -12.01 1.68 -13.82
N ILE A 179 -10.90 1.62 -13.09
CA ILE A 179 -10.68 2.43 -11.90
C ILE A 179 -10.76 3.93 -12.22
N PHE A 180 -10.33 4.37 -13.41
CA PHE A 180 -10.38 5.77 -13.82
C PHE A 180 -11.82 6.26 -14.01
N GLU A 181 -12.69 5.42 -14.59
CA GLU A 181 -14.12 5.74 -14.69
C GLU A 181 -14.80 5.82 -13.32
N ALA A 182 -14.43 4.91 -12.41
CA ALA A 182 -14.94 4.94 -11.04
C ALA A 182 -14.51 6.20 -10.29
N LEU A 183 -13.26 6.66 -10.51
CA LEU A 183 -12.74 7.93 -9.98
C LEU A 183 -13.52 9.13 -10.56
N GLU A 184 -13.78 9.17 -11.87
CA GLU A 184 -14.59 10.24 -12.46
C GLU A 184 -15.99 10.30 -11.87
N LYS A 185 -16.64 9.14 -11.70
CA LYS A 185 -17.96 9.05 -11.05
C LYS A 185 -17.88 9.58 -9.61
N ALA A 186 -16.81 9.29 -8.86
CA ALA A 186 -16.60 9.81 -7.51
C ALA A 186 -16.38 11.32 -7.50
N PHE A 187 -15.56 11.86 -8.41
CA PHE A 187 -15.26 13.29 -8.50
C PHE A 187 -16.49 14.14 -8.81
N ARG A 188 -17.41 13.63 -9.65
CA ARG A 188 -18.70 14.31 -9.91
C ARG A 188 -19.54 14.49 -8.65
N ASN A 189 -19.31 13.65 -7.62
CA ASN A 189 -19.97 13.75 -6.31
C ASN A 189 -19.14 14.56 -5.29
N GLY A 190 -18.00 15.14 -5.68
CA GLY A 190 -17.09 15.84 -4.78
C GLY A 190 -16.21 14.92 -3.92
N GLU A 191 -16.15 13.62 -4.22
CA GLU A 191 -15.36 12.61 -3.49
C GLU A 191 -14.05 12.37 -4.23
N TYR A 192 -12.92 12.77 -3.63
CA TYR A 192 -11.59 12.72 -4.28
C TYR A 192 -10.66 11.61 -3.76
N SER A 193 -11.14 10.75 -2.85
CA SER A 193 -10.35 9.63 -2.33
C SER A 193 -10.41 8.40 -3.25
N LEU A 194 -9.34 7.60 -3.23
CA LEU A 194 -9.34 6.29 -3.89
C LEU A 194 -10.41 5.37 -3.30
N THR A 195 -10.59 5.41 -1.97
CA THR A 195 -11.62 4.63 -1.26
C THR A 195 -13.03 4.89 -1.82
N ALA A 196 -13.34 6.11 -2.25
CA ALA A 196 -14.63 6.42 -2.87
C ALA A 196 -14.82 5.69 -4.21
N ALA A 197 -13.79 5.62 -5.04
CA ALA A 197 -13.84 4.86 -6.30
C ALA A 197 -13.93 3.35 -6.04
N VAL A 198 -13.15 2.83 -5.09
CA VAL A 198 -13.21 1.41 -4.68
C VAL A 198 -14.61 1.05 -4.19
N ARG A 199 -15.23 1.92 -3.38
CA ARG A 199 -16.63 1.71 -2.93
C ARG A 199 -17.63 1.66 -4.09
N LYS A 200 -17.44 2.49 -5.12
CA LYS A 200 -18.29 2.43 -6.32
C LYS A 200 -18.14 1.12 -7.06
N LEU A 201 -16.90 0.65 -7.26
CA LEU A 201 -16.65 -0.67 -7.85
C LEU A 201 -17.21 -1.81 -6.99
N ALA A 202 -17.09 -1.73 -5.66
CA ALA A 202 -17.67 -2.71 -4.74
C ALA A 202 -19.19 -2.78 -4.86
N ASN A 203 -19.88 -1.63 -4.93
CA ASN A 203 -21.32 -1.56 -5.12
C ASN A 203 -21.78 -2.16 -6.47
N GLU A 204 -20.95 -2.05 -7.51
CA GLU A 204 -21.15 -2.64 -8.83
C GLU A 204 -20.69 -4.12 -8.89
N ARG A 205 -20.16 -4.69 -7.78
CA ARG A 205 -19.56 -6.03 -7.67
C ARG A 205 -18.36 -6.25 -8.59
N LEU A 206 -17.63 -5.18 -8.85
CA LEU A 206 -16.44 -5.17 -9.70
C LEU A 206 -15.14 -5.10 -8.88
N MET A 207 -15.22 -5.13 -7.54
CA MET A 207 -14.08 -5.10 -6.64
C MET A 207 -13.89 -6.46 -5.97
N LYS A 208 -12.79 -7.14 -6.32
CA LYS A 208 -12.38 -8.41 -5.72
C LYS A 208 -11.45 -8.15 -4.52
N ALA A 209 -11.31 -9.14 -3.66
CA ALA A 209 -10.34 -9.20 -2.58
C ALA A 209 -9.32 -10.31 -2.83
N CYS A 210 -8.03 -9.99 -2.68
CA CYS A 210 -6.95 -10.95 -2.51
C CYS A 210 -6.59 -10.94 -1.02
N CYS A 211 -7.07 -11.94 -0.27
CA CYS A 211 -6.94 -11.98 1.17
C CYS A 211 -5.60 -12.60 1.59
N PHE A 212 -4.97 -11.99 2.59
CA PHE A 212 -3.75 -12.45 3.21
C PHE A 212 -4.04 -12.71 4.70
N ASP A 213 -3.92 -13.96 5.12
CA ASP A 213 -4.17 -14.45 6.47
C ASP A 213 -2.95 -15.13 7.10
N ASP A 214 -1.83 -15.22 6.37
CA ASP A 214 -0.60 -15.85 6.79
C ASP A 214 0.39 -14.81 7.34
N GLU A 215 1.12 -15.21 8.39
CA GLU A 215 2.18 -14.41 9.03
C GLU A 215 3.38 -14.13 8.10
N GLU A 216 3.54 -14.91 7.04
CA GLU A 216 4.59 -14.72 6.04
C GLU A 216 4.48 -13.39 5.29
N TYR A 217 3.27 -12.83 5.16
CA TYR A 217 3.00 -11.62 4.40
C TYR A 217 2.96 -10.38 5.29
N TYR A 218 4.10 -9.76 5.52
CA TYR A 218 4.13 -8.48 6.24
C TYR A 218 3.83 -7.29 5.32
N TRP A 219 3.19 -6.30 5.88
CA TRP A 219 3.01 -4.98 5.29
C TRP A 219 2.86 -3.93 6.41
N MET A 220 3.26 -2.71 6.16
CA MET A 220 3.10 -1.60 7.11
C MET A 220 2.99 -0.28 6.36
N ASP A 221 2.10 0.60 6.79
CA ASP A 221 2.08 2.00 6.40
C ASP A 221 2.97 2.83 7.35
N ILE A 222 3.72 3.75 6.82
CA ILE A 222 4.67 4.58 7.60
C ILE A 222 4.12 5.99 7.71
N ASP A 223 3.03 6.15 8.45
CA ASP A 223 2.32 7.43 8.56
C ASP A 223 2.75 8.30 9.73
N THR A 224 3.35 7.71 10.76
CA THR A 224 3.81 8.41 11.95
C THR A 224 5.24 8.02 12.31
N VAL A 225 5.89 8.87 13.14
CA VAL A 225 7.23 8.58 13.68
C VAL A 225 7.25 7.25 14.46
N LYS A 226 6.18 6.95 15.18
CA LYS A 226 6.01 5.70 15.92
C LYS A 226 6.03 4.50 14.96
N MET A 227 5.26 4.56 13.87
CA MET A 227 5.24 3.51 12.85
C MET A 227 6.60 3.34 12.19
N GLY A 228 7.30 4.44 11.89
CA GLY A 228 8.67 4.38 11.37
C GLY A 228 9.62 3.64 12.30
N ARG A 229 9.60 3.92 13.62
CA ARG A 229 10.45 3.21 14.60
C ARG A 229 10.11 1.73 14.73
N ILE A 230 8.83 1.38 14.71
CA ILE A 230 8.38 -0.02 14.72
C ILE A 230 8.91 -0.74 13.47
N ALA A 231 8.73 -0.14 12.31
CA ALA A 231 9.21 -0.70 11.05
C ALA A 231 10.75 -0.87 11.03
N GLU A 232 11.51 0.11 11.54
CA GLU A 232 12.97 0.01 11.69
C GLU A 232 13.41 -1.15 12.58
N SER A 233 12.65 -1.47 13.61
CA SER A 233 12.93 -2.60 14.50
C SER A 233 12.56 -3.95 13.88
N LEU A 234 11.48 -4.01 13.10
CA LEU A 234 10.97 -5.25 12.51
C LEU A 234 11.68 -5.63 11.19
N LEU A 235 11.99 -4.65 10.33
CA LEU A 235 12.54 -4.91 9.00
C LEU A 235 13.76 -5.82 8.96
N PRO A 236 14.79 -5.66 9.83
CA PRO A 236 15.94 -6.54 9.81
C PRO A 236 15.58 -8.01 10.08
N ILE A 237 14.55 -8.24 10.91
CA ILE A 237 14.07 -9.58 11.25
C ILE A 237 13.31 -10.17 10.06
N LEU A 238 12.36 -9.41 9.49
CA LEU A 238 11.53 -9.82 8.36
C LEU A 238 12.37 -10.07 7.09
N GLU A 239 13.38 -9.25 6.85
CA GLU A 239 14.30 -9.42 5.72
C GLU A 239 15.25 -10.62 5.93
N ALA A 240 15.66 -10.91 7.18
CA ALA A 240 16.49 -12.08 7.51
C ALA A 240 15.69 -13.40 7.37
N GLU A 241 14.43 -13.43 7.79
CA GLU A 241 13.55 -14.58 7.60
C GLU A 241 13.32 -14.88 6.12
N LYS A 242 13.14 -13.83 5.28
CA LYS A 242 13.08 -13.97 3.83
C LYS A 242 14.34 -14.66 3.28
N MET A 243 15.53 -14.21 3.67
CA MET A 243 16.80 -14.84 3.24
C MET A 243 16.92 -16.28 3.72
N THR A 244 16.38 -16.61 4.89
CA THR A 244 16.45 -17.95 5.47
C THR A 244 15.42 -18.89 4.86
N SER A 245 14.20 -18.40 4.53
CA SER A 245 13.19 -19.21 3.84
C SER A 245 13.58 -19.52 2.39
N ASP A 246 14.32 -18.64 1.75
CA ASP A 246 14.88 -18.87 0.41
C ASP A 246 16.05 -19.88 0.44
N ILE A 247 16.69 -20.09 1.61
CA ILE A 247 17.85 -20.99 1.80
C ILE A 247 17.49 -22.29 2.52
N LEU A 248 16.49 -22.31 3.40
CA LEU A 248 16.16 -23.44 4.28
C LEU A 248 14.65 -23.62 4.44
N LEU A 249 14.06 -24.52 3.70
CA LEU A 249 12.79 -25.16 4.04
C LEU A 249 12.91 -25.80 5.45
N GLY A 250 12.50 -25.06 6.48
CA GLY A 250 12.27 -25.64 7.80
C GLY A 250 13.02 -25.07 9.01
N LYS A 251 12.87 -23.80 9.36
CA LYS A 251 13.16 -23.32 10.73
C LYS A 251 12.16 -22.26 11.19
N LYS A 252 11.88 -22.31 12.52
CA LYS A 252 10.90 -21.52 13.26
C LYS A 252 10.97 -20.02 12.94
N SER A 253 9.80 -19.44 12.68
CA SER A 253 9.57 -17.99 12.66
C SER A 253 9.98 -17.35 14.00
N VAL A 254 10.60 -16.18 13.94
CA VAL A 254 10.81 -15.32 15.12
C VAL A 254 9.43 -14.89 15.63
N ASP A 255 9.20 -15.01 16.94
CA ASP A 255 7.94 -14.56 17.53
C ASP A 255 7.89 -13.02 17.53
N ILE A 256 7.26 -12.48 16.47
CA ILE A 256 7.05 -11.02 16.30
C ILE A 256 6.25 -10.45 17.47
N ALA A 257 5.41 -11.26 18.16
CA ALA A 257 4.70 -10.84 19.35
C ALA A 257 5.68 -10.47 20.48
N GLU A 258 6.78 -11.22 20.64
CA GLU A 258 7.82 -10.95 21.63
C GLU A 258 8.57 -9.65 21.34
N VAL A 259 8.81 -9.34 20.06
CA VAL A 259 9.41 -8.06 19.63
C VAL A 259 8.44 -6.90 19.84
N LEU A 260 7.17 -7.08 19.53
CA LEU A 260 6.13 -6.06 19.73
C LEU A 260 5.85 -5.81 21.20
N ASP A 261 5.90 -6.82 22.07
CA ASP A 261 5.80 -6.68 23.53
C ASP A 261 6.94 -5.84 24.09
N SER A 262 8.16 -6.04 23.61
CA SER A 262 9.33 -5.26 24.01
C SER A 262 9.24 -3.78 23.62
N LEU A 263 8.39 -3.44 22.64
CA LEU A 263 8.21 -2.08 22.12
C LEU A 263 6.98 -1.36 22.73
N ASP A 264 6.30 -1.93 23.76
CA ASP A 264 5.11 -1.35 24.40
C ASP A 264 3.92 -1.11 23.44
N VAL A 265 3.86 -1.83 22.33
CA VAL A 265 2.88 -1.64 21.26
C VAL A 265 1.58 -2.42 21.49
N LEU A 266 1.62 -3.50 22.27
CA LEU A 266 0.49 -4.43 22.51
C LEU A 266 -0.68 -3.84 23.30
N ASN A 267 -0.47 -2.78 24.07
CA ASN A 267 -1.55 -2.11 24.78
C ASN A 267 -2.64 -1.50 23.88
N VAL A 268 -2.35 -1.32 22.58
CA VAL A 268 -3.29 -0.76 21.60
C VAL A 268 -4.11 -1.86 20.91
N GLN A 269 -3.53 -3.04 20.66
CA GLN A 269 -4.21 -4.14 19.96
C GLN A 269 -5.34 -4.79 20.77
N ASN A 270 -5.19 -4.87 22.11
CA ASN A 270 -6.22 -5.47 22.98
C ASN A 270 -7.52 -4.66 23.06
N GLN A 271 -7.52 -3.39 22.70
CA GLN A 271 -8.74 -2.58 22.61
C GLN A 271 -9.51 -2.77 21.31
N GLY A 272 -8.85 -3.15 20.21
CA GLY A 272 -9.46 -3.42 18.91
C GLY A 272 -10.16 -4.78 18.83
N LYS A 273 -9.52 -5.85 19.35
CA LYS A 273 -10.07 -7.23 19.30
C LYS A 273 -11.38 -7.42 20.08
N ARG A 274 -11.67 -6.60 21.11
CA ARG A 274 -12.95 -6.66 21.85
C ARG A 274 -14.17 -6.15 21.08
N ARG A 275 -13.97 -5.46 19.94
CA ARG A 275 -15.06 -4.92 19.10
C ARG A 275 -15.37 -5.75 17.84
N SER A 276 -14.55 -6.72 17.50
CA SER A 276 -14.77 -7.60 16.32
C SER A 276 -15.50 -8.92 16.66
N MET A 277 -15.82 -9.18 17.96
CA MET A 277 -16.46 -10.43 18.44
C MET A 277 -17.87 -10.22 19.00
N LEU A 278 -18.61 -9.20 18.55
CA LEU A 278 -20.05 -9.07 18.85
C LEU A 278 -20.86 -8.87 17.58
#